data_77c6b69d5dde354d9d26e997d85bba10
#
_entry.id   77c6b69d5dde354d9d26e997d85bba10
#
_cell.length_a   1.000
_cell.length_b   1.000
_cell.length_c   1.000
_cell.angle_alpha   90.00
_cell.angle_beta   90.00
_cell.angle_gamma   90.00
#
_symmetry.space_group_name_H-M   'P 1'
#
loop_
_entity.id
_entity.type
_entity.pdbx_description
1 polymer ?
#
loop_
_entity_poly.entity_id
_entity_poly.type
_entity_poly.pdbx_seq_one_letter_code
_entity_poly.pdbx_strand_id
1 'polypeptide(L)'
;FTVQGANDLAVLLRAGALPATLTVVEERTVGPSLGADSIRAGVMASVIGAAAVVVFMVAFYGMFGLVANIALVFNIVLLLALLSLIGSTLTLPGIAGIVLTIGMAVDSNVLIYERIREERRNGRSIVQAVDAGFSRAFGTIIDANLTTLIAAVILFFLGSGPVRGFAVTLAIGIITTIFSAFYLTRWMIAEWVRRKRPKELPKGIRTGMFDGINFSFMNFRRVTFIISVVLVIASVVGFGTKGMNLGIDFTGGSVVQVEAKSGPANLSDIRTTLNELNIGAVQAQGFGSDKDVLIRIPAQDGGANAEQSAISKIRSALESDYTFSRVEVVGPVV
;
A
#
# COMPACT_ATOMS: atom_id res chain seq x y z
N PHE A 1 8.24 10.81 46.70
CA PHE A 1 7.38 10.29 45.65
C PHE A 1 7.27 11.38 44.58
N THR A 2 7.66 11.06 43.34
CA THR A 2 7.41 11.93 42.20
C THR A 2 5.95 11.76 41.78
N VAL A 3 5.35 12.77 41.13
CA VAL A 3 3.96 12.72 40.63
C VAL A 3 3.78 11.51 39.70
N GLN A 4 4.83 11.14 38.97
CA GLN A 4 4.88 9.97 38.09
C GLN A 4 4.80 8.66 38.91
N GLY A 5 5.57 8.54 39.98
CA GLY A 5 5.52 7.37 40.86
C GLY A 5 4.18 7.23 41.61
N ALA A 6 3.50 8.34 41.92
CA ALA A 6 2.15 8.29 42.50
C ALA A 6 1.09 7.85 41.47
N ASN A 7 1.22 8.26 40.21
CA ASN A 7 0.36 7.79 39.11
C ASN A 7 0.57 6.30 38.81
N ASP A 8 1.81 5.85 38.76
CA ASP A 8 2.13 4.43 38.53
C ASP A 8 1.61 3.56 39.66
N LEU A 9 1.73 4.00 40.91
CA LEU A 9 1.15 3.32 42.06
C LEU A 9 -0.38 3.31 42.02
N ALA A 10 -1.02 4.41 41.61
CA ALA A 10 -2.47 4.50 41.46
C ALA A 10 -2.99 3.56 40.35
N VAL A 11 -2.26 3.41 39.26
CA VAL A 11 -2.56 2.46 38.17
C VAL A 11 -2.43 1.01 38.68
N LEU A 12 -1.33 0.69 39.40
CA LEU A 12 -1.13 -0.64 39.98
C LEU A 12 -2.22 -0.98 41.01
N LEU A 13 -2.62 -0.03 41.86
CA LEU A 13 -3.71 -0.23 42.84
C LEU A 13 -5.10 -0.35 42.20
N ARG A 14 -5.36 0.37 41.08
CA ARG A 14 -6.59 0.25 40.29
C ARG A 14 -6.68 -1.04 39.51
N ALA A 15 -5.54 -1.54 39.00
CA ALA A 15 -5.48 -2.80 38.25
C ALA A 15 -5.78 -4.03 39.13
N GLY A 16 -5.68 -3.90 40.47
CA GLY A 16 -5.80 -5.04 41.37
C GLY A 16 -4.66 -6.06 41.16
N ALA A 17 -4.67 -7.13 41.88
CA ALA A 17 -3.80 -8.27 41.61
C ALA A 17 -4.32 -8.93 40.30
N LEU A 18 -3.64 -8.72 39.20
CA LEU A 18 -3.95 -9.37 37.92
C LEU A 18 -3.90 -10.91 38.16
N PRO A 19 -4.93 -11.64 37.77
CA PRO A 19 -4.96 -13.11 37.96
C PRO A 19 -3.97 -13.84 37.05
N ALA A 20 -3.33 -13.11 36.10
CA ALA A 20 -2.32 -13.63 35.23
C ALA A 20 -1.23 -12.57 34.98
N THR A 21 0.00 -13.03 34.74
CA THR A 21 1.11 -12.14 34.31
C THR A 21 0.86 -11.63 32.90
N LEU A 22 0.98 -10.32 32.68
CA LEU A 22 0.96 -9.74 31.34
C LEU A 22 2.37 -9.79 30.74
N THR A 23 2.47 -10.39 29.57
CA THR A 23 3.69 -10.35 28.75
C THR A 23 3.47 -9.44 27.55
N VAL A 24 4.47 -8.58 27.23
CA VAL A 24 4.44 -7.78 26.02
C VAL A 24 4.67 -8.69 24.83
N VAL A 25 3.66 -8.85 23.98
CA VAL A 25 3.72 -9.68 22.77
C VAL A 25 4.29 -8.90 21.60
N GLU A 26 3.93 -7.63 21.50
CA GLU A 26 4.41 -6.73 20.45
C GLU A 26 4.58 -5.31 21.02
N GLU A 27 5.70 -4.69 20.72
CA GLU A 27 5.96 -3.27 21.01
C GLU A 27 6.47 -2.61 19.72
N ARG A 28 5.85 -1.50 19.34
CA ARG A 28 6.24 -0.74 18.16
C ARG A 28 6.37 0.74 18.50
N THR A 29 7.58 1.24 18.47
CA THR A 29 7.89 2.66 18.69
C THR A 29 8.41 3.28 17.40
N VAL A 30 7.80 4.38 16.96
CA VAL A 30 8.21 5.13 15.77
C VAL A 30 8.57 6.54 16.17
N GLY A 31 9.77 6.98 15.82
CA GLY A 31 10.22 8.35 16.08
C GLY A 31 9.41 9.39 15.27
N PRO A 32 9.21 10.61 15.82
CA PRO A 32 8.41 11.65 15.17
C PRO A 32 8.95 12.07 13.80
N SER A 33 10.25 12.09 13.61
CA SER A 33 10.91 12.42 12.34
C SER A 33 10.56 11.43 11.23
N LEU A 34 10.68 10.13 11.51
CA LEU A 34 10.38 9.07 10.54
C LEU A 34 8.90 9.10 10.11
N GLY A 35 8.00 9.37 11.05
CA GLY A 35 6.58 9.53 10.74
C GLY A 35 6.33 10.71 9.80
N ALA A 36 6.91 11.87 10.08
CA ALA A 36 6.76 13.09 9.27
C ALA A 36 7.34 12.91 7.85
N ASP A 37 8.53 12.32 7.72
CA ASP A 37 9.19 12.10 6.43
C ASP A 37 8.44 11.08 5.58
N SER A 38 7.95 10.00 6.18
CA SER A 38 7.15 8.99 5.48
C SER A 38 5.81 9.58 4.98
N ILE A 39 5.15 10.41 5.78
CA ILE A 39 3.92 11.12 5.37
C ILE A 39 4.23 12.07 4.21
N ARG A 40 5.30 12.86 4.30
CA ARG A 40 5.70 13.79 3.25
C ARG A 40 6.01 13.07 1.93
N ALA A 41 6.79 12.00 1.99
CA ALA A 41 7.12 11.17 0.83
C ALA A 41 5.85 10.53 0.23
N GLY A 42 4.96 9.98 1.06
CA GLY A 42 3.69 9.38 0.62
C GLY A 42 2.75 10.39 -0.03
N VAL A 43 2.61 11.59 0.55
CA VAL A 43 1.80 12.67 -0.04
C VAL A 43 2.41 13.15 -1.36
N MET A 44 3.72 13.35 -1.43
CA MET A 44 4.39 13.77 -2.67
C MET A 44 4.22 12.72 -3.78
N ALA A 45 4.44 11.44 -3.50
CA ALA A 45 4.21 10.36 -4.44
C ALA A 45 2.75 10.31 -4.91
N SER A 46 1.79 10.52 -4.00
CA SER A 46 0.36 10.58 -4.31
C SER A 46 0.02 11.72 -5.26
N VAL A 47 0.57 12.92 -5.02
CA VAL A 47 0.34 14.11 -5.87
C VAL A 47 0.96 13.91 -7.25
N ILE A 48 2.19 13.41 -7.33
CA ILE A 48 2.86 13.14 -8.62
C ILE A 48 2.08 12.07 -9.39
N GLY A 49 1.70 10.97 -8.73
CA GLY A 49 0.91 9.90 -9.35
C GLY A 49 -0.45 10.39 -9.85
N ALA A 50 -1.17 11.16 -9.04
CA ALA A 50 -2.45 11.76 -9.44
C ALA A 50 -2.29 12.73 -10.61
N ALA A 51 -1.26 13.58 -10.60
CA ALA A 51 -0.97 14.51 -11.71
C ALA A 51 -0.68 13.74 -13.01
N ALA A 52 0.15 12.69 -12.95
CA ALA A 52 0.45 11.85 -14.11
C ALA A 52 -0.82 11.19 -14.66
N VAL A 53 -1.70 10.69 -13.80
CA VAL A 53 -3.00 10.11 -14.16
C VAL A 53 -3.91 11.14 -14.81
N VAL A 54 -4.01 12.36 -14.26
CA VAL A 54 -4.82 13.44 -14.82
C VAL A 54 -4.36 13.78 -16.23
N VAL A 55 -3.05 13.96 -16.42
CA VAL A 55 -2.47 14.26 -17.75
C VAL A 55 -2.72 13.09 -18.71
N PHE A 56 -2.47 11.85 -18.28
CA PHE A 56 -2.71 10.66 -19.08
C PHE A 56 -4.17 10.58 -19.55
N MET A 57 -5.13 10.74 -18.63
CA MET A 57 -6.54 10.63 -18.96
C MET A 57 -7.00 11.68 -19.96
N VAL A 58 -6.57 12.94 -19.79
CA VAL A 58 -6.91 14.00 -20.75
C VAL A 58 -6.27 13.73 -22.11
N ALA A 59 -5.00 13.37 -22.16
CA ALA A 59 -4.28 13.10 -23.40
C ALA A 59 -4.88 11.92 -24.17
N PHE A 60 -5.18 10.81 -23.51
CA PHE A 60 -5.62 9.57 -24.17
C PHE A 60 -7.12 9.48 -24.41
N TYR A 61 -7.94 10.11 -23.56
CA TYR A 61 -9.40 10.02 -23.61
C TYR A 61 -10.11 11.36 -23.90
N GLY A 62 -9.38 12.48 -23.97
CA GLY A 62 -9.93 13.79 -24.29
C GLY A 62 -11.03 14.20 -23.30
N MET A 63 -12.22 14.52 -23.81
CA MET A 63 -13.37 14.93 -22.96
C MET A 63 -13.80 13.85 -21.96
N PHE A 64 -13.74 12.58 -22.34
CA PHE A 64 -14.02 11.47 -21.42
C PHE A 64 -12.98 11.40 -20.29
N GLY A 65 -11.72 11.70 -20.61
CA GLY A 65 -10.66 11.83 -19.61
C GLY A 65 -10.89 12.96 -18.63
N LEU A 66 -11.40 14.09 -19.08
CA LEU A 66 -11.77 15.21 -18.21
C LEU A 66 -12.92 14.82 -17.27
N VAL A 67 -13.94 14.12 -17.78
CA VAL A 67 -15.04 13.58 -16.95
C VAL A 67 -14.51 12.61 -15.90
N ALA A 68 -13.59 11.70 -16.28
CA ALA A 68 -12.97 10.75 -15.35
C ALA A 68 -12.18 11.48 -14.25
N ASN A 69 -11.45 12.55 -14.59
CA ASN A 69 -10.69 13.33 -13.62
C ASN A 69 -11.61 14.05 -12.61
N ILE A 70 -12.74 14.59 -13.05
CA ILE A 70 -13.74 15.18 -12.16
C ILE A 70 -14.32 14.08 -11.23
N ALA A 71 -14.64 12.91 -11.78
CA ALA A 71 -15.13 11.79 -11.01
C ALA A 71 -14.06 11.27 -10.01
N LEU A 72 -12.78 11.30 -10.38
CA LEU A 72 -11.67 10.95 -9.52
C LEU A 72 -11.55 11.89 -8.32
N VAL A 73 -11.59 13.22 -8.56
CA VAL A 73 -11.56 14.23 -7.48
C VAL A 73 -12.73 14.02 -6.54
N PHE A 74 -13.94 13.84 -7.08
CA PHE A 74 -15.12 13.55 -6.28
C PHE A 74 -14.98 12.26 -5.46
N ASN A 75 -14.42 11.21 -6.05
CA ASN A 75 -14.16 9.93 -5.38
C ASN A 75 -13.21 10.11 -4.20
N ILE A 76 -12.12 10.86 -4.37
CA ILE A 76 -11.16 11.14 -3.28
C ILE A 76 -11.83 11.92 -2.16
N VAL A 77 -12.59 12.95 -2.49
CA VAL A 77 -13.31 13.74 -1.49
C VAL A 77 -14.33 12.88 -0.73
N LEU A 78 -15.08 12.04 -1.44
CA LEU A 78 -16.05 11.12 -0.82
C LEU A 78 -15.35 10.07 0.07
N LEU A 79 -14.24 9.51 -0.38
CA LEU A 79 -13.41 8.58 0.40
C LEU A 79 -12.94 9.22 1.71
N LEU A 80 -12.34 10.41 1.63
CA LEU A 80 -11.85 11.12 2.82
C LEU A 80 -13.00 11.52 3.78
N ALA A 81 -14.14 11.93 3.23
CA ALA A 81 -15.32 12.23 4.02
C ALA A 81 -15.83 11.01 4.78
N LEU A 82 -15.90 9.84 4.13
CA LEU A 82 -16.35 8.61 4.78
C LEU A 82 -15.32 8.10 5.81
N LEU A 83 -14.03 8.18 5.54
CA LEU A 83 -12.99 7.85 6.52
C LEU A 83 -13.09 8.74 7.77
N SER A 84 -13.34 10.04 7.57
CA SER A 84 -13.52 11.00 8.67
C SER A 84 -14.81 10.72 9.45
N LEU A 85 -15.90 10.41 8.77
CA LEU A 85 -17.21 10.12 9.40
C LEU A 85 -17.15 8.87 10.29
N ILE A 86 -16.42 7.85 9.87
CA ILE A 86 -16.24 6.59 10.63
C ILE A 86 -15.21 6.76 11.76
N GLY A 87 -14.47 7.89 11.80
CA GLY A 87 -13.39 8.10 12.76
C GLY A 87 -12.18 7.19 12.55
N SER A 88 -11.95 6.74 11.30
CA SER A 88 -10.83 5.87 10.97
C SER A 88 -9.52 6.63 11.05
N THR A 89 -8.52 6.04 11.72
CA THR A 89 -7.16 6.59 11.77
C THR A 89 -6.45 6.35 10.45
N LEU A 90 -5.90 7.41 9.85
CA LEU A 90 -5.11 7.31 8.64
C LEU A 90 -3.70 6.80 8.99
N THR A 91 -3.39 5.59 8.55
CA THR A 91 -2.08 4.95 8.71
C THR A 91 -1.23 5.12 7.45
N LEU A 92 0.11 4.90 7.53
CA LEU A 92 0.98 4.92 6.34
C LEU A 92 0.52 3.93 5.26
N PRO A 93 0.21 2.65 5.58
CA PRO A 93 -0.43 1.76 4.60
C PRO A 93 -1.80 2.28 4.14
N GLY A 94 -2.55 3.00 4.97
CA GLY A 94 -3.81 3.63 4.58
C GLY A 94 -3.62 4.69 3.47
N ILE A 95 -2.54 5.48 3.53
CA ILE A 95 -2.16 6.41 2.44
C ILE A 95 -1.90 5.62 1.14
N ALA A 96 -1.16 4.50 1.21
CA ALA A 96 -0.95 3.63 0.05
C ALA A 96 -2.29 3.08 -0.49
N GLY A 97 -3.25 2.78 0.39
CA GLY A 97 -4.62 2.41 0.01
C GLY A 97 -5.35 3.49 -0.79
N ILE A 98 -5.19 4.78 -0.42
CA ILE A 98 -5.73 5.89 -1.19
C ILE A 98 -5.11 5.94 -2.59
N VAL A 99 -3.79 5.82 -2.71
CA VAL A 99 -3.09 5.81 -4.00
C VAL A 99 -3.56 4.65 -4.88
N LEU A 100 -3.71 3.48 -4.29
CA LEU A 100 -4.24 2.30 -5.00
C LEU A 100 -5.67 2.55 -5.49
N THR A 101 -6.52 3.16 -4.66
CA THR A 101 -7.90 3.51 -5.03
C THR A 101 -7.95 4.49 -6.21
N ILE A 102 -7.03 5.47 -6.28
CA ILE A 102 -6.89 6.37 -7.43
C ILE A 102 -6.69 5.57 -8.72
N GLY A 103 -5.79 4.59 -8.70
CA GLY A 103 -5.54 3.70 -9.84
C GLY A 103 -6.77 2.91 -10.26
N MET A 104 -7.45 2.27 -9.30
CA MET A 104 -8.66 1.47 -9.56
C MET A 104 -9.84 2.32 -10.06
N ALA A 105 -9.98 3.56 -9.57
CA ALA A 105 -11.03 4.46 -10.02
C ALA A 105 -10.85 4.86 -11.49
N VAL A 106 -9.60 5.10 -11.89
CA VAL A 106 -9.25 5.40 -13.29
C VAL A 106 -9.46 4.18 -14.18
N ASP A 107 -9.02 3.00 -13.74
CA ASP A 107 -9.18 1.75 -14.50
C ASP A 107 -10.65 1.44 -14.79
N SER A 108 -11.53 1.63 -13.82
CA SER A 108 -12.97 1.49 -14.00
C SER A 108 -13.52 2.41 -15.08
N ASN A 109 -13.12 3.68 -15.10
CA ASN A 109 -13.54 4.63 -16.13
C ASN A 109 -12.95 4.29 -17.51
N VAL A 110 -11.68 3.88 -17.57
CA VAL A 110 -11.02 3.43 -18.80
C VAL A 110 -11.76 2.24 -19.41
N LEU A 111 -12.11 1.24 -18.60
CA LEU A 111 -12.85 0.08 -19.08
C LEU A 111 -14.22 0.46 -19.65
N ILE A 112 -14.96 1.35 -18.99
CA ILE A 112 -16.24 1.86 -19.49
C ILE A 112 -16.03 2.57 -20.86
N TYR A 113 -15.03 3.42 -20.98
CA TYR A 113 -14.78 4.17 -22.21
C TYR A 113 -14.36 3.28 -23.37
N GLU A 114 -13.55 2.27 -23.13
CA GLU A 114 -13.18 1.30 -24.18
C GLU A 114 -14.39 0.45 -24.60
N ARG A 115 -15.29 0.08 -23.69
CA ARG A 115 -16.55 -0.59 -24.03
C ARG A 115 -17.48 0.31 -24.85
N ILE A 116 -17.58 1.58 -24.53
CA ILE A 116 -18.33 2.56 -25.33
C ILE A 116 -17.75 2.66 -26.74
N ARG A 117 -16.42 2.72 -26.88
CA ARG A 117 -15.73 2.75 -28.19
C ARG A 117 -15.95 1.48 -28.99
N GLU A 118 -15.88 0.32 -28.34
CA GLU A 118 -16.15 -0.98 -28.95
C GLU A 118 -17.59 -1.04 -29.50
N GLU A 119 -18.57 -0.63 -28.70
CA GLU A 119 -19.98 -0.63 -29.13
C GLU A 119 -20.22 0.38 -30.28
N ARG A 120 -19.51 1.48 -30.28
CA ARG A 120 -19.57 2.44 -31.38
C ARG A 120 -18.98 1.88 -32.68
N ARG A 121 -17.85 1.14 -32.61
CA ARG A 121 -17.24 0.43 -33.75
C ARG A 121 -18.20 -0.63 -34.32
N ASN A 122 -19.01 -1.25 -33.48
CA ASN A 122 -20.05 -2.20 -33.87
C ASN A 122 -21.28 -1.56 -34.52
N GLY A 123 -21.23 -0.24 -34.86
CA GLY A 123 -22.26 0.47 -35.60
C GLY A 123 -23.39 1.07 -34.77
N ARG A 124 -23.36 0.97 -33.46
CA ARG A 124 -24.39 1.56 -32.58
C ARG A 124 -24.34 3.10 -32.61
N SER A 125 -25.51 3.73 -32.43
CA SER A 125 -25.56 5.17 -32.18
C SER A 125 -24.80 5.54 -30.90
N ILE A 126 -24.38 6.80 -30.74
CA ILE A 126 -23.63 7.22 -29.54
C ILE A 126 -24.42 6.97 -28.25
N VAL A 127 -25.71 7.24 -28.23
CA VAL A 127 -26.58 7.01 -27.08
C VAL A 127 -26.62 5.51 -26.72
N GLN A 128 -26.84 4.66 -27.74
CA GLN A 128 -26.84 3.22 -27.54
C GLN A 128 -25.47 2.66 -27.15
N ALA A 129 -24.39 3.22 -27.72
CA ALA A 129 -23.03 2.79 -27.37
C ALA A 129 -22.67 3.15 -25.92
N VAL A 130 -23.08 4.33 -25.44
CA VAL A 130 -22.90 4.74 -24.05
C VAL A 130 -23.66 3.80 -23.11
N ASP A 131 -24.94 3.59 -23.36
CA ASP A 131 -25.77 2.73 -22.49
C ASP A 131 -25.28 1.28 -22.48
N ALA A 132 -24.99 0.71 -23.63
CA ALA A 132 -24.43 -0.64 -23.74
C ALA A 132 -23.03 -0.76 -23.13
N GLY A 133 -22.17 0.27 -23.27
CA GLY A 133 -20.84 0.30 -22.70
C GLY A 133 -20.88 0.25 -21.17
N PHE A 134 -21.71 1.08 -20.54
CA PHE A 134 -21.92 1.03 -19.09
C PHE A 134 -22.49 -0.30 -18.63
N SER A 135 -23.51 -0.82 -19.32
CA SER A 135 -24.12 -2.08 -18.96
C SER A 135 -23.16 -3.27 -19.04
N ARG A 136 -22.33 -3.34 -20.09
CA ARG A 136 -21.34 -4.43 -20.26
C ARG A 136 -20.14 -4.30 -19.33
N ALA A 137 -19.70 -3.08 -19.05
CA ALA A 137 -18.61 -2.84 -18.11
C ALA A 137 -19.01 -3.17 -16.67
N PHE A 138 -20.29 -3.05 -16.32
CA PHE A 138 -20.79 -3.22 -14.96
C PHE A 138 -20.36 -4.56 -14.33
N GLY A 139 -20.70 -5.68 -14.99
CA GLY A 139 -20.34 -7.01 -14.46
C GLY A 139 -18.85 -7.15 -14.23
N THR A 140 -18.03 -6.79 -15.23
CA THR A 140 -16.57 -6.92 -15.14
C THR A 140 -15.97 -6.07 -14.01
N ILE A 141 -16.47 -4.83 -13.82
CA ILE A 141 -15.98 -3.94 -12.76
C ILE A 141 -16.41 -4.44 -11.39
N ILE A 142 -17.65 -4.92 -11.25
CA ILE A 142 -18.13 -5.50 -9.99
C ILE A 142 -17.33 -6.74 -9.63
N ASP A 143 -17.11 -7.67 -10.56
CA ASP A 143 -16.37 -8.92 -10.31
C ASP A 143 -14.93 -8.62 -9.86
N ALA A 144 -14.23 -7.72 -10.56
CA ALA A 144 -12.87 -7.33 -10.21
C ALA A 144 -12.79 -6.65 -8.83
N ASN A 145 -13.71 -5.73 -8.55
CA ASN A 145 -13.74 -5.01 -7.28
C ASN A 145 -14.22 -5.88 -6.11
N LEU A 146 -15.14 -6.82 -6.35
CA LEU A 146 -15.61 -7.76 -5.34
C LEU A 146 -14.47 -8.66 -4.84
N THR A 147 -13.62 -9.14 -5.74
CA THR A 147 -12.45 -9.94 -5.38
C THR A 147 -11.52 -9.15 -4.45
N THR A 148 -11.25 -7.89 -4.80
CA THR A 148 -10.41 -7.00 -3.97
C THR A 148 -11.09 -6.64 -2.64
N LEU A 149 -12.41 -6.46 -2.65
CA LEU A 149 -13.18 -6.21 -1.43
C LEU A 149 -13.13 -7.40 -0.47
N ILE A 150 -13.24 -8.62 -0.97
CA ILE A 150 -13.08 -9.85 -0.15
C ILE A 150 -11.69 -9.87 0.48
N ALA A 151 -10.63 -9.58 -0.27
CA ALA A 151 -9.28 -9.48 0.27
C ALA A 151 -9.17 -8.37 1.36
N ALA A 152 -9.78 -7.21 1.15
CA ALA A 152 -9.82 -6.14 2.15
C ALA A 152 -10.56 -6.58 3.43
N VAL A 153 -11.67 -7.30 3.31
CA VAL A 153 -12.42 -7.85 4.46
C VAL A 153 -11.57 -8.85 5.23
N ILE A 154 -10.87 -9.74 4.54
CA ILE A 154 -9.95 -10.70 5.18
C ILE A 154 -8.85 -9.96 5.93
N LEU A 155 -8.21 -8.95 5.29
CA LEU A 155 -7.18 -8.13 5.92
C LEU A 155 -7.70 -7.33 7.12
N PHE A 156 -8.97 -6.93 7.12
CA PHE A 156 -9.58 -6.26 8.27
C PHE A 156 -9.71 -7.16 9.49
N PHE A 157 -10.12 -8.42 9.29
CA PHE A 157 -10.30 -9.37 10.38
C PHE A 157 -8.98 -9.99 10.86
N LEU A 158 -8.06 -10.33 9.95
CA LEU A 158 -6.80 -10.98 10.28
C LEU A 158 -5.66 -9.98 10.53
N GLY A 159 -5.77 -8.75 10.03
CA GLY A 159 -4.74 -7.73 10.16
C GLY A 159 -4.71 -7.08 11.53
N SER A 160 -3.53 -6.65 11.95
CA SER A 160 -3.30 -5.86 13.16
C SER A 160 -2.93 -4.41 12.80
N GLY A 161 -3.18 -3.48 13.72
CA GLY A 161 -2.72 -2.09 13.66
C GLY A 161 -2.80 -1.43 12.27
N PRO A 162 -1.64 -1.10 11.66
CA PRO A 162 -1.57 -0.39 10.39
C PRO A 162 -2.22 -1.12 9.21
N VAL A 163 -2.20 -2.47 9.19
CA VAL A 163 -2.80 -3.28 8.12
C VAL A 163 -4.33 -3.16 8.12
N ARG A 164 -4.94 -3.09 9.31
CA ARG A 164 -6.38 -2.86 9.44
C ARG A 164 -6.80 -1.50 8.88
N GLY A 165 -5.98 -0.45 9.11
CA GLY A 165 -6.20 0.88 8.53
C GLY A 165 -6.16 0.86 6.99
N PHE A 166 -5.21 0.13 6.40
CA PHE A 166 -5.16 -0.11 4.95
C PHE A 166 -6.43 -0.81 4.45
N ALA A 167 -6.85 -1.87 5.12
CA ALA A 167 -8.03 -2.65 4.73
C ALA A 167 -9.31 -1.80 4.71
N VAL A 168 -9.52 -0.95 5.74
CA VAL A 168 -10.66 -0.02 5.81
C VAL A 168 -10.61 0.99 4.67
N THR A 169 -9.46 1.61 4.43
CA THR A 169 -9.28 2.59 3.34
C THR A 169 -9.57 1.94 1.99
N LEU A 170 -9.06 0.73 1.75
CA LEU A 170 -9.27 -0.01 0.52
C LEU A 170 -10.75 -0.38 0.31
N ALA A 171 -11.42 -0.89 1.33
CA ALA A 171 -12.83 -1.28 1.25
C ALA A 171 -13.73 -0.08 0.94
N ILE A 172 -13.56 1.03 1.66
CA ILE A 172 -14.30 2.27 1.40
C ILE A 172 -13.97 2.82 0.01
N GLY A 173 -12.68 2.78 -0.38
CA GLY A 173 -12.23 3.20 -1.69
C GLY A 173 -12.89 2.44 -2.84
N ILE A 174 -13.06 1.13 -2.71
CA ILE A 174 -13.77 0.30 -3.69
C ILE A 174 -15.23 0.73 -3.81
N ILE A 175 -15.93 0.90 -2.69
CA ILE A 175 -17.34 1.29 -2.67
C ILE A 175 -17.52 2.68 -3.32
N THR A 176 -16.67 3.64 -2.97
CA THR A 176 -16.74 5.00 -3.55
C THR A 176 -16.36 5.02 -5.02
N THR A 177 -15.43 4.15 -5.45
CA THR A 177 -15.04 3.99 -6.87
C THR A 177 -16.21 3.48 -7.70
N ILE A 178 -16.88 2.41 -7.26
CA ILE A 178 -18.04 1.87 -7.95
C ILE A 178 -19.14 2.94 -8.05
N PHE A 179 -19.40 3.63 -6.95
CA PHE A 179 -20.40 4.71 -6.93
C PHE A 179 -20.04 5.81 -7.93
N SER A 180 -18.81 6.35 -7.88
CA SER A 180 -18.40 7.46 -8.76
C SER A 180 -18.39 7.06 -10.23
N ALA A 181 -17.96 5.83 -10.57
CA ALA A 181 -17.90 5.36 -11.93
C ALA A 181 -19.31 5.14 -12.54
N PHE A 182 -20.24 4.52 -11.80
CA PHE A 182 -21.55 4.16 -12.37
C PHE A 182 -22.63 5.22 -12.20
N TYR A 183 -22.54 6.07 -11.18
CA TYR A 183 -23.53 7.12 -10.97
C TYR A 183 -23.03 8.46 -11.50
N LEU A 184 -21.90 8.94 -11.01
CA LEU A 184 -21.42 10.28 -11.34
C LEU A 184 -20.91 10.34 -12.79
N THR A 185 -20.02 9.44 -13.19
CA THR A 185 -19.46 9.41 -14.56
C THR A 185 -20.57 9.16 -15.58
N ARG A 186 -21.49 8.24 -15.31
CA ARG A 186 -22.62 7.97 -16.20
C ARG A 186 -23.51 9.19 -16.36
N TRP A 187 -23.85 9.86 -15.27
CA TRP A 187 -24.64 11.08 -15.29
C TRP A 187 -23.95 12.18 -16.11
N MET A 188 -22.68 12.43 -15.88
CA MET A 188 -21.91 13.47 -16.59
C MET A 188 -21.83 13.18 -18.10
N ILE A 189 -21.59 11.95 -18.50
CA ILE A 189 -21.52 11.54 -19.91
C ILE A 189 -22.91 11.63 -20.55
N ALA A 190 -23.97 11.18 -19.90
CA ALA A 190 -25.34 11.26 -20.40
C ALA A 190 -25.75 12.73 -20.60
N GLU A 191 -25.42 13.62 -19.65
CA GLU A 191 -25.69 15.04 -19.76
C GLU A 191 -24.88 15.69 -20.88
N TRP A 192 -23.62 15.33 -21.03
CA TRP A 192 -22.79 15.81 -22.13
C TRP A 192 -23.38 15.37 -23.49
N VAL A 193 -23.78 14.11 -23.65
CA VAL A 193 -24.39 13.60 -24.88
C VAL A 193 -25.72 14.32 -25.16
N ARG A 194 -26.54 14.53 -24.12
CA ARG A 194 -27.84 15.22 -24.24
C ARG A 194 -27.69 16.68 -24.74
N ARG A 195 -26.73 17.41 -24.17
CA ARG A 195 -26.52 18.85 -24.50
C ARG A 195 -25.79 19.04 -25.83
N LYS A 196 -24.69 18.31 -26.02
CA LYS A 196 -23.81 18.52 -27.20
C LYS A 196 -24.25 17.76 -28.43
N ARG A 197 -25.05 16.69 -28.30
CA ARG A 197 -25.47 15.79 -29.38
C ARG A 197 -24.31 15.45 -30.33
N PRO A 198 -23.18 14.92 -29.81
CA PRO A 198 -21.97 14.73 -30.60
C PRO A 198 -22.23 13.72 -31.74
N LYS A 199 -21.63 13.95 -32.89
CA LYS A 199 -21.66 13.00 -34.01
C LYS A 199 -20.59 11.90 -33.88
N GLU A 200 -19.50 12.20 -33.16
CA GLU A 200 -18.37 11.31 -32.93
C GLU A 200 -18.03 11.27 -31.43
N LEU A 201 -17.40 10.17 -31.01
CA LEU A 201 -16.85 10.07 -29.66
C LEU A 201 -15.61 10.97 -29.51
N PRO A 202 -15.30 11.42 -28.29
CA PRO A 202 -14.10 12.21 -28.04
C PRO A 202 -12.84 11.49 -28.55
N LYS A 203 -12.02 12.21 -29.30
CA LYS A 203 -10.74 11.73 -29.82
C LYS A 203 -9.65 12.07 -28.80
N GLY A 204 -8.80 11.12 -28.48
CA GLY A 204 -7.55 11.30 -27.76
C GLY A 204 -6.39 10.76 -28.58
N ILE A 205 -5.16 10.90 -28.08
CA ILE A 205 -3.93 10.46 -28.77
C ILE A 205 -3.98 8.97 -29.13
N ARG A 206 -4.68 8.15 -28.33
CA ARG A 206 -4.80 6.70 -28.55
C ARG A 206 -5.62 6.31 -29.78
N THR A 207 -6.39 7.22 -30.35
CA THR A 207 -7.20 6.94 -31.55
C THR A 207 -6.27 6.72 -32.74
N GLY A 208 -5.97 5.46 -33.07
CA GLY A 208 -5.14 5.09 -34.21
C GLY A 208 -3.70 4.69 -33.89
N MET A 209 -3.20 4.91 -32.68
CA MET A 209 -1.79 4.64 -32.36
C MET A 209 -1.39 3.17 -32.46
N PHE A 210 -2.35 2.25 -32.27
CA PHE A 210 -2.12 0.80 -32.34
C PHE A 210 -2.84 0.13 -33.53
N ASP A 211 -3.60 0.86 -34.32
CA ASP A 211 -4.40 0.30 -35.43
C ASP A 211 -3.51 -0.26 -36.57
N GLY A 212 -2.22 0.13 -36.63
CA GLY A 212 -1.25 -0.36 -37.59
C GLY A 212 -0.37 -1.53 -37.11
N ILE A 213 -0.49 -1.93 -35.85
CA ILE A 213 0.33 -2.99 -35.27
C ILE A 213 -0.34 -4.33 -35.56
N ASN A 214 0.08 -4.96 -36.67
CA ASN A 214 -0.37 -6.31 -37.03
C ASN A 214 0.65 -7.35 -36.58
N PHE A 215 0.84 -7.48 -35.27
CA PHE A 215 1.78 -8.41 -34.66
C PHE A 215 1.09 -9.74 -34.32
N SER A 216 1.57 -10.83 -34.97
CA SER A 216 1.01 -12.16 -34.77
C SER A 216 1.54 -12.77 -33.44
N PHE A 217 1.00 -12.28 -32.32
CA PHE A 217 1.41 -12.65 -30.96
C PHE A 217 1.40 -14.17 -30.72
N MET A 218 0.41 -14.88 -31.28
CA MET A 218 0.26 -16.32 -31.09
C MET A 218 1.39 -17.17 -31.70
N ASN A 219 2.19 -16.61 -32.59
CA ASN A 219 3.35 -17.35 -33.16
C ASN A 219 4.42 -17.61 -32.10
N PHE A 220 4.50 -16.78 -31.07
CA PHE A 220 5.48 -16.92 -29.99
C PHE A 220 5.01 -17.81 -28.82
N ARG A 221 3.78 -18.38 -28.90
CA ARG A 221 3.19 -19.17 -27.80
C ARG A 221 4.08 -20.29 -27.25
N ARG A 222 4.85 -20.98 -28.12
CA ARG A 222 5.73 -22.06 -27.69
C ARG A 222 6.94 -21.53 -26.92
N VAL A 223 7.52 -20.43 -27.39
CA VAL A 223 8.68 -19.80 -26.74
C VAL A 223 8.28 -19.21 -25.39
N THR A 224 7.16 -18.48 -25.31
CA THR A 224 6.62 -17.95 -24.06
C THR A 224 6.27 -19.06 -23.07
N PHE A 225 5.70 -20.17 -23.53
CA PHE A 225 5.41 -21.33 -22.68
C PHE A 225 6.69 -21.93 -22.09
N ILE A 226 7.71 -22.17 -22.92
CA ILE A 226 9.00 -22.69 -22.45
C ILE A 226 9.64 -21.73 -21.43
N ILE A 227 9.68 -20.42 -21.72
CA ILE A 227 10.20 -19.42 -20.79
C ILE A 227 9.43 -19.47 -19.46
N SER A 228 8.10 -19.52 -19.48
CA SER A 228 7.29 -19.63 -18.28
C SER A 228 7.60 -20.87 -17.45
N VAL A 229 7.74 -22.03 -18.10
CA VAL A 229 8.09 -23.28 -17.41
C VAL A 229 9.48 -23.18 -16.79
N VAL A 230 10.48 -22.66 -17.52
CA VAL A 230 11.83 -22.46 -16.99
C VAL A 230 11.84 -21.53 -15.79
N LEU A 231 11.09 -20.40 -15.84
CA LEU A 231 10.97 -19.46 -14.73
C LEU A 231 10.31 -20.10 -13.51
N VAL A 232 9.25 -20.90 -13.69
CA VAL A 232 8.59 -21.60 -12.59
C VAL A 232 9.55 -22.61 -11.95
N ILE A 233 10.26 -23.41 -12.75
CA ILE A 233 11.24 -24.37 -12.24
C ILE A 233 12.36 -23.62 -11.49
N ALA A 234 12.91 -22.56 -12.08
CA ALA A 234 13.95 -21.75 -11.43
C ALA A 234 13.48 -21.16 -10.10
N SER A 235 12.22 -20.70 -10.02
CA SER A 235 11.60 -20.19 -8.79
C SER A 235 11.47 -21.27 -7.72
N VAL A 236 11.00 -22.46 -8.10
CA VAL A 236 10.86 -23.59 -7.16
C VAL A 236 12.22 -24.05 -6.66
N VAL A 237 13.20 -24.18 -7.55
CA VAL A 237 14.59 -24.53 -7.17
C VAL A 237 15.19 -23.44 -6.28
N GLY A 238 15.03 -22.17 -6.64
CA GLY A 238 15.51 -21.05 -5.85
C GLY A 238 14.91 -21.03 -4.44
N PHE A 239 13.61 -21.28 -4.34
CA PHE A 239 12.92 -21.39 -3.05
C PHE A 239 13.42 -22.58 -2.22
N GLY A 240 13.59 -23.75 -2.86
CA GLY A 240 14.07 -24.96 -2.17
C GLY A 240 15.53 -24.90 -1.73
N THR A 241 16.37 -24.12 -2.42
CA THR A 241 17.83 -24.01 -2.11
C THR A 241 18.16 -22.86 -1.19
N LYS A 242 17.50 -21.69 -1.35
CA LYS A 242 17.79 -20.47 -0.57
C LYS A 242 16.80 -20.20 0.54
N GLY A 243 15.62 -20.83 0.51
CA GLY A 243 14.53 -20.51 1.43
C GLY A 243 14.01 -19.08 1.28
N MET A 244 13.21 -18.63 2.24
CA MET A 244 12.72 -17.24 2.34
C MET A 244 13.31 -16.56 3.58
N ASN A 245 13.72 -15.30 3.43
CA ASN A 245 14.02 -14.43 4.56
C ASN A 245 12.69 -13.95 5.16
N LEU A 246 12.26 -14.62 6.22
CA LEU A 246 11.04 -14.25 6.94
C LEU A 246 11.28 -13.00 7.81
N GLY A 247 10.26 -12.16 7.94
CA GLY A 247 10.26 -11.02 8.88
C GLY A 247 10.15 -11.49 10.33
N ILE A 248 10.39 -10.56 11.26
CA ILE A 248 10.29 -10.81 12.69
C ILE A 248 8.86 -11.20 13.12
N ASP A 249 7.84 -10.84 12.36
CA ASP A 249 6.45 -11.25 12.60
C ASP A 249 6.27 -12.79 12.56
N PHE A 250 7.18 -13.50 11.86
CA PHE A 250 7.17 -14.98 11.72
C PHE A 250 8.23 -15.68 12.56
N THR A 251 9.37 -15.02 12.79
CA THR A 251 10.52 -15.62 13.49
C THR A 251 10.67 -15.16 14.92
N GLY A 252 9.92 -14.13 15.32
CA GLY A 252 10.17 -13.40 16.55
C GLY A 252 11.45 -12.56 16.47
N GLY A 253 11.71 -11.77 17.50
CA GLY A 253 12.90 -10.93 17.60
C GLY A 253 12.61 -9.45 17.50
N SER A 254 13.66 -8.64 17.27
CA SER A 254 13.54 -7.19 17.26
C SER A 254 14.11 -6.59 15.99
N VAL A 255 13.49 -5.49 15.52
CA VAL A 255 14.01 -4.64 14.44
C VAL A 255 14.22 -3.24 14.96
N VAL A 256 15.43 -2.74 14.76
CA VAL A 256 15.83 -1.38 15.12
C VAL A 256 16.26 -0.65 13.86
N GLN A 257 15.66 0.50 13.59
CA GLN A 257 16.11 1.40 12.54
C GLN A 257 16.87 2.56 13.16
N VAL A 258 18.07 2.80 12.67
CA VAL A 258 18.93 3.89 13.10
C VAL A 258 19.32 4.77 11.92
N GLU A 259 19.47 6.07 12.17
CA GLU A 259 19.92 7.06 11.20
C GLU A 259 21.25 7.67 11.67
N ALA A 260 22.24 7.73 10.79
CA ALA A 260 23.52 8.35 11.08
C ALA A 260 23.36 9.86 11.31
N LYS A 261 23.89 10.38 12.43
CA LYS A 261 23.86 11.80 12.78
C LYS A 261 24.71 12.64 11.84
N SER A 262 25.78 12.07 11.29
CA SER A 262 26.69 12.76 10.39
C SER A 262 27.18 11.83 9.28
N GLY A 263 27.09 12.26 8.01
CA GLY A 263 27.58 11.50 6.86
C GLY A 263 26.81 10.21 6.55
N PRO A 264 27.29 9.39 5.63
CA PRO A 264 26.73 8.08 5.31
C PRO A 264 27.01 7.07 6.44
N ALA A 265 26.09 6.12 6.67
CA ALA A 265 26.23 5.10 7.69
C ALA A 265 27.32 4.09 7.33
N ASN A 266 28.21 3.78 8.27
CA ASN A 266 29.25 2.78 8.11
C ASN A 266 28.76 1.40 8.57
N LEU A 267 28.26 0.60 7.62
CA LEU A 267 27.74 -0.75 7.90
C LEU A 267 28.79 -1.70 8.48
N SER A 268 30.09 -1.50 8.14
CA SER A 268 31.15 -2.35 8.64
C SER A 268 31.38 -2.15 10.14
N ASP A 269 31.45 -0.89 10.56
CA ASP A 269 31.65 -0.52 11.97
C ASP A 269 30.44 -0.93 12.81
N ILE A 270 29.21 -0.71 12.30
CA ILE A 270 27.99 -1.17 12.98
C ILE A 270 28.03 -2.69 13.20
N ARG A 271 28.37 -3.48 12.17
CA ARG A 271 28.44 -4.93 12.29
C ARG A 271 29.49 -5.38 13.31
N THR A 272 30.64 -4.73 13.32
CA THR A 272 31.70 -5.03 14.29
C THR A 272 31.23 -4.75 15.71
N THR A 273 30.69 -3.56 15.95
CA THR A 273 30.14 -3.15 17.26
C THR A 273 29.03 -4.09 17.73
N LEU A 274 28.10 -4.47 16.83
CA LEU A 274 26.99 -5.36 17.17
C LEU A 274 27.45 -6.78 17.49
N ASN A 275 28.47 -7.30 16.80
CA ASN A 275 29.02 -8.63 17.07
C ASN A 275 29.69 -8.71 18.46
N GLU A 276 30.28 -7.62 18.94
CA GLU A 276 30.89 -7.54 20.27
C GLU A 276 29.87 -7.61 21.41
N LEU A 277 28.59 -7.29 21.15
CA LEU A 277 27.52 -7.31 22.15
C LEU A 277 27.02 -8.71 22.54
N ASN A 278 27.40 -9.76 21.79
CA ASN A 278 27.00 -11.15 22.03
C ASN A 278 25.48 -11.34 22.18
N ILE A 279 24.69 -10.71 21.28
CA ILE A 279 23.22 -10.77 21.26
C ILE A 279 22.70 -11.65 20.12
N GLY A 280 23.47 -12.65 19.69
CA GLY A 280 23.14 -13.55 18.58
C GLY A 280 23.61 -13.04 17.23
N ALA A 281 23.13 -13.68 16.16
CA ALA A 281 23.49 -13.35 14.77
C ALA A 281 22.73 -12.08 14.29
N VAL A 282 23.21 -10.91 14.68
CA VAL A 282 22.61 -9.63 14.29
C VAL A 282 22.90 -9.32 12.82
N GLN A 283 21.89 -8.88 12.10
CA GLN A 283 22.01 -8.46 10.71
C GLN A 283 21.84 -6.96 10.59
N ALA A 284 22.81 -6.26 10.01
CA ALA A 284 22.72 -4.84 9.68
C ALA A 284 22.76 -4.64 8.16
N GLN A 285 21.78 -3.91 7.62
CA GLN A 285 21.67 -3.60 6.19
C GLN A 285 21.26 -2.14 6.00
N GLY A 286 21.73 -1.51 4.89
CA GLY A 286 21.26 -0.18 4.49
C GLY A 286 19.78 -0.21 4.13
N PHE A 287 19.05 0.84 4.44
CA PHE A 287 17.62 0.93 4.24
C PHE A 287 17.19 2.35 3.85
N GLY A 288 16.65 2.49 2.66
CA GLY A 288 16.12 3.77 2.19
C GLY A 288 17.19 4.76 1.72
N SER A 289 17.90 5.41 2.64
CA SER A 289 18.97 6.34 2.33
C SER A 289 20.35 5.81 2.73
N ASP A 290 21.42 6.50 2.31
CA ASP A 290 22.81 6.16 2.71
C ASP A 290 23.08 6.35 4.22
N LYS A 291 22.16 7.00 4.93
CA LYS A 291 22.25 7.25 6.37
C LYS A 291 21.48 6.25 7.21
N ASP A 292 20.50 5.57 6.62
CA ASP A 292 19.59 4.69 7.32
C ASP A 292 20.08 3.25 7.34
N VAL A 293 20.06 2.65 8.52
CA VAL A 293 20.43 1.25 8.73
C VAL A 293 19.31 0.52 9.47
N LEU A 294 18.93 -0.61 8.94
CA LEU A 294 18.02 -1.56 9.55
C LEU A 294 18.82 -2.66 10.24
N ILE A 295 18.64 -2.80 11.55
CA ILE A 295 19.29 -3.80 12.39
C ILE A 295 18.24 -4.82 12.81
N ARG A 296 18.45 -6.09 12.47
CA ARG A 296 17.59 -7.21 12.90
C ARG A 296 18.31 -8.02 13.96
N ILE A 297 17.62 -8.25 15.06
CA ILE A 297 18.09 -9.00 16.22
C ILE A 297 17.22 -10.27 16.31
N PRO A 298 17.83 -11.47 16.37
CA PRO A 298 17.05 -12.70 16.55
C PRO A 298 16.36 -12.70 17.91
N ALA A 299 15.31 -13.52 18.04
CA ALA A 299 14.63 -13.73 19.31
C ALA A 299 15.63 -14.14 20.40
N GLN A 300 15.50 -13.52 21.57
CA GLN A 300 16.39 -13.76 22.69
C GLN A 300 15.79 -14.82 23.64
N ASP A 301 16.63 -15.75 24.11
CA ASP A 301 16.24 -16.69 25.15
C ASP A 301 16.02 -15.93 26.46
N GLY A 302 14.78 -15.89 26.98
CA GLY A 302 14.41 -15.17 28.21
C GLY A 302 13.23 -14.20 28.05
N GLY A 303 12.58 -14.20 26.87
CA GLY A 303 11.36 -13.46 26.62
C GLY A 303 11.54 -11.94 26.56
N ALA A 304 10.47 -11.18 26.80
CA ALA A 304 10.42 -9.73 26.59
C ALA A 304 11.53 -8.94 27.35
N ASN A 305 11.93 -9.40 28.53
CA ASN A 305 12.99 -8.73 29.29
C ASN A 305 14.38 -8.90 28.64
N ALA A 306 14.64 -10.04 28.03
CA ALA A 306 15.89 -10.29 27.31
C ALA A 306 15.95 -9.47 26.01
N GLU A 307 14.84 -9.37 25.29
CA GLU A 307 14.69 -8.50 24.12
C GLU A 307 14.94 -7.03 24.46
N GLN A 308 14.33 -6.53 25.52
CA GLN A 308 14.53 -5.15 26.01
C GLN A 308 16.00 -4.91 26.42
N SER A 309 16.64 -5.88 27.05
CA SER A 309 18.06 -5.81 27.40
C SER A 309 18.96 -5.76 26.17
N ALA A 310 18.67 -6.55 25.12
CA ALA A 310 19.41 -6.54 23.87
C ALA A 310 19.29 -5.17 23.17
N ILE A 311 18.08 -4.61 23.10
CA ILE A 311 17.85 -3.26 22.55
C ILE A 311 18.59 -2.20 23.34
N SER A 312 18.60 -2.27 24.69
CA SER A 312 19.31 -1.32 25.53
C SER A 312 20.81 -1.35 25.29
N LYS A 313 21.40 -2.53 25.10
CA LYS A 313 22.82 -2.68 24.75
C LYS A 313 23.14 -2.05 23.41
N ILE A 314 22.32 -2.28 22.38
CA ILE A 314 22.49 -1.66 21.06
C ILE A 314 22.35 -0.14 21.16
N ARG A 315 21.38 0.34 21.92
CA ARG A 315 21.18 1.77 22.12
C ARG A 315 22.43 2.41 22.74
N SER A 316 22.93 1.85 23.82
CA SER A 316 24.14 2.37 24.49
C SER A 316 25.40 2.34 23.59
N ALA A 317 25.47 1.36 22.68
CA ALA A 317 26.63 1.22 21.77
C ALA A 317 26.56 2.16 20.56
N LEU A 318 25.38 2.54 20.09
CA LEU A 318 25.20 3.30 18.86
C LEU A 318 24.67 4.73 19.06
N GLU A 319 24.22 5.10 20.28
CA GLU A 319 23.57 6.39 20.54
C GLU A 319 24.50 7.60 20.31
N SER A 320 25.85 7.43 20.38
CA SER A 320 26.81 8.49 20.08
C SER A 320 26.68 8.96 18.62
N ASP A 321 26.62 8.04 17.68
CA ASP A 321 26.75 8.30 16.24
C ASP A 321 25.44 8.16 15.45
N TYR A 322 24.46 7.52 16.06
CA TYR A 322 23.17 7.20 15.42
C TYR A 322 21.98 7.68 16.25
N THR A 323 20.91 8.05 15.55
CA THR A 323 19.58 8.36 16.12
C THR A 323 18.66 7.17 15.87
N PHE A 324 17.94 6.73 16.91
CA PHE A 324 16.98 5.63 16.81
C PHE A 324 15.67 6.13 16.26
N SER A 325 15.33 5.74 15.04
CA SER A 325 14.15 6.19 14.31
C SER A 325 12.95 5.26 14.51
N ARG A 326 13.19 3.94 14.68
CA ARG A 326 12.12 2.94 14.86
C ARG A 326 12.65 1.75 15.66
N VAL A 327 11.82 1.26 16.57
CA VAL A 327 12.07 0.03 17.31
C VAL A 327 10.79 -0.81 17.27
N GLU A 328 10.90 -2.05 16.83
CA GLU A 328 9.81 -3.04 16.82
C GLU A 328 10.31 -4.31 17.51
N VAL A 329 9.51 -4.82 18.42
CA VAL A 329 9.77 -6.05 19.15
C VAL A 329 8.57 -6.98 18.97
N VAL A 330 8.85 -8.19 18.54
CA VAL A 330 7.84 -9.25 18.43
C VAL A 330 8.30 -10.40 19.33
N GLY A 331 7.53 -10.68 20.37
CA GLY A 331 7.82 -11.79 21.25
C GLY A 331 7.77 -13.13 20.52
N PRO A 332 8.43 -14.18 21.05
CA PRO A 332 8.33 -15.50 20.45
C PRO A 332 6.87 -15.95 20.45
N VAL A 333 6.40 -16.40 19.29
CA VAL A 333 5.05 -16.99 19.17
C VAL A 333 5.05 -18.28 19.99
N VAL A 334 4.25 -18.30 21.04
CA VAL A 334 4.01 -19.49 21.89
C VAL A 334 3.06 -20.43 21.16
#